data_c3485b0fc29cb5d2734d8ef107a91e45
#
_entry.id   c3485b0fc29cb5d2734d8ef107a91e45
#
_cell.length_a   1.000
_cell.length_b   1.000
_cell.length_c   1.000
_cell.angle_alpha   90.00
_cell.angle_beta   90.00
_cell.angle_gamma   90.00
#
_symmetry.space_group_name_H-M   'P 1'
#
loop_
_entity.id
_entity.type
_entity.pdbx_description
1 polymer ?
#
loop_
_entity_poly.entity_id
_entity_poly.type
_entity_poly.pdbx_seq_one_letter_code
_entity_poly.pdbx_strand_id
1 'polypeptide(L)'
;MTTRRRRWDVLLSAALFLLLALLFVPECDDCYFIYWDFASWKDFLLVRPIPQEGVVLGVPSNGRYLGNLLGLILGKLAFSPLWPLRVLILGGGMLGLTLLLSRFFQGGPAGGRESFALALFLVVWAPWGNWQQVYSWSAAWANYLAPTLLLLPLLLLLRQGRPDRWPLVLLLSLSIGLFTEHNTVYLVLLSSAMALAGLVPALRGLLPAPSLRAALLAGSWAGLALSMTNSVFAQVDSG
;
A
#
# COMPACT_ATOMS: atom_id res chain seq x y z
N MET A 1 -1.55 1.62 -33.47
CA MET A 1 -0.37 0.88 -32.97
C MET A 1 -0.84 -0.42 -32.32
N THR A 2 -0.32 -1.56 -32.77
CA THR A 2 -0.94 -2.87 -32.55
C THR A 2 -0.90 -3.32 -31.09
N THR A 3 -2.02 -3.80 -30.58
CA THR A 3 -2.23 -4.47 -29.29
C THR A 3 -1.16 -5.53 -28.96
N ARG A 4 -0.55 -6.12 -30.00
CA ARG A 4 0.50 -7.14 -29.92
C ARG A 4 1.81 -6.59 -29.31
N ARG A 5 2.27 -5.39 -29.70
CA ARG A 5 3.52 -4.80 -29.17
C ARG A 5 3.40 -4.45 -27.69
N ARG A 6 2.24 -3.92 -27.26
CA ARG A 6 1.99 -3.64 -25.84
C ARG A 6 2.01 -4.90 -24.96
N ARG A 7 1.53 -6.04 -25.51
CA ARG A 7 1.61 -7.31 -24.78
C ARG A 7 3.05 -7.74 -24.51
N TRP A 8 3.95 -7.54 -25.47
CA TRP A 8 5.37 -7.85 -25.29
C TRP A 8 6.04 -6.94 -24.27
N ASP A 9 5.77 -5.64 -24.28
CA ASP A 9 6.30 -4.70 -23.29
C ASP A 9 5.89 -5.12 -21.86
N VAL A 10 4.65 -5.54 -21.65
CA VAL A 10 4.14 -6.04 -20.36
C VAL A 10 4.80 -7.36 -19.96
N LEU A 11 4.91 -8.32 -20.88
CA LEU A 11 5.52 -9.63 -20.61
C LEU A 11 7.00 -9.52 -20.28
N LEU A 12 7.74 -8.68 -21.00
CA LEU A 12 9.16 -8.42 -20.72
C LEU A 12 9.35 -7.74 -19.36
N SER A 13 8.48 -6.78 -19.02
CA SER A 13 8.51 -6.13 -17.70
C SER A 13 8.16 -7.11 -16.59
N ALA A 14 7.18 -7.99 -16.79
CA ALA A 14 6.83 -9.04 -15.84
C ALA A 14 8.02 -9.98 -15.60
N ALA A 15 8.67 -10.45 -16.67
CA ALA A 15 9.85 -11.30 -16.56
C ALA A 15 10.99 -10.59 -15.83
N LEU A 16 11.26 -9.31 -16.15
CA LEU A 16 12.27 -8.50 -15.46
C LEU A 16 11.95 -8.40 -13.96
N PHE A 17 10.73 -8.03 -13.58
CA PHE A 17 10.37 -7.87 -12.18
C PHE A 17 10.39 -9.18 -11.40
N LEU A 18 10.02 -10.30 -12.02
CA LEU A 18 10.15 -11.61 -11.40
C LEU A 18 11.62 -12.00 -11.20
N LEU A 19 12.48 -11.75 -12.18
CA LEU A 19 13.93 -11.96 -12.05
C LEU A 19 14.54 -11.09 -10.96
N LEU A 20 14.15 -9.80 -10.86
CA LEU A 20 14.57 -8.93 -9.78
C LEU A 20 14.08 -9.43 -8.43
N ALA A 21 12.82 -9.87 -8.33
CA ALA A 21 12.25 -10.39 -7.09
C ALA A 21 12.93 -11.71 -6.62
N LEU A 22 13.48 -12.50 -7.53
CA LEU A 22 14.32 -13.67 -7.19
C LEU A 22 15.62 -13.28 -6.47
N LEU A 23 16.14 -12.09 -6.76
CA LEU A 23 17.38 -11.57 -6.15
C LEU A 23 17.13 -10.88 -4.81
N PHE A 24 15.88 -10.68 -4.41
CA PHE A 24 15.53 -10.01 -3.16
C PHE A 24 15.75 -10.94 -1.97
N VAL A 25 16.76 -10.61 -1.19
CA VAL A 25 17.10 -11.30 0.05
C VAL A 25 16.35 -10.66 1.21
N PRO A 26 15.82 -11.45 2.18
CA PRO A 26 15.29 -10.89 3.42
C PRO A 26 16.35 -10.12 4.19
N GLU A 27 16.01 -8.93 4.66
CA GLU A 27 16.95 -8.04 5.36
C GLU A 27 16.29 -7.41 6.60
N CYS A 28 17.10 -6.99 7.57
CA CYS A 28 16.72 -6.19 8.73
C CYS A 28 15.41 -6.64 9.39
N ASP A 29 14.36 -5.83 9.27
CA ASP A 29 13.04 -6.07 9.89
C ASP A 29 12.36 -7.36 9.39
N ASP A 30 12.75 -7.88 8.23
CA ASP A 30 12.25 -9.17 7.75
C ASP A 30 12.61 -10.30 8.73
N CYS A 31 13.76 -10.19 9.41
CA CYS A 31 14.18 -11.14 10.41
C CYS A 31 13.16 -11.23 11.57
N TYR A 32 12.56 -10.12 11.98
CA TYR A 32 11.50 -10.15 12.98
C TYR A 32 10.32 -10.99 12.49
N PHE A 33 9.84 -10.75 11.28
CA PHE A 33 8.71 -11.49 10.72
C PHE A 33 9.02 -12.96 10.45
N ILE A 34 10.27 -13.30 10.12
CA ILE A 34 10.70 -14.66 9.85
C ILE A 34 10.74 -15.48 11.13
N TYR A 35 11.37 -14.94 12.17
CA TYR A 35 11.64 -15.66 13.42
C TYR A 35 10.57 -15.41 14.49
N TRP A 36 9.65 -14.52 14.23
CA TRP A 36 8.64 -14.17 15.21
C TRP A 36 7.63 -15.30 15.40
N ASP A 37 7.62 -15.84 16.62
CA ASP A 37 6.60 -16.74 17.11
C ASP A 37 5.67 -15.96 18.04
N PHE A 38 4.43 -15.77 17.62
CA PHE A 38 3.39 -15.19 18.44
C PHE A 38 2.50 -16.29 19.01
N ALA A 39 2.11 -16.16 20.27
CA ALA A 39 1.35 -17.18 20.97
C ALA A 39 -0.07 -17.36 20.38
N SER A 40 -0.63 -16.28 19.81
CA SER A 40 -1.95 -16.32 19.17
C SER A 40 -2.14 -15.17 18.17
N TRP A 41 -3.07 -15.34 17.23
CA TRP A 41 -3.51 -14.27 16.32
C TRP A 41 -4.03 -13.04 17.08
N LYS A 42 -4.60 -13.24 18.27
CA LYS A 42 -5.04 -12.15 19.14
C LYS A 42 -3.85 -11.34 19.62
N ASP A 43 -2.74 -11.98 20.00
CA ASP A 43 -1.53 -11.28 20.42
C ASP A 43 -0.90 -10.53 19.25
N PHE A 44 -0.90 -11.12 18.05
CA PHE A 44 -0.46 -10.46 16.84
C PHE A 44 -1.29 -9.20 16.52
N LEU A 45 -2.63 -9.30 16.57
CA LEU A 45 -3.53 -8.20 16.22
C LEU A 45 -3.57 -7.11 17.30
N LEU A 46 -3.52 -7.49 18.59
CA LEU A 46 -3.56 -6.56 19.70
C LEU A 46 -2.16 -6.03 20.07
N VAL A 47 -1.13 -6.59 19.43
CA VAL A 47 0.26 -6.16 19.56
C VAL A 47 0.64 -5.83 21.00
N ARG A 48 0.73 -6.85 21.83
CA ARG A 48 1.31 -6.71 23.16
C ARG A 48 2.82 -6.84 23.02
N PRO A 49 3.62 -5.89 23.54
CA PRO A 49 5.06 -6.09 23.65
C PRO A 49 5.29 -7.35 24.50
N ILE A 50 6.00 -8.32 23.95
CA ILE A 50 6.45 -9.48 24.72
C ILE A 50 7.79 -9.07 25.33
N PRO A 51 7.89 -8.86 26.65
CA PRO A 51 9.17 -8.59 27.29
C PRO A 51 9.98 -9.90 27.26
N GLN A 52 11.05 -9.94 26.51
CA GLN A 52 12.11 -10.91 26.69
C GLN A 52 13.29 -10.21 27.36
N GLU A 53 13.80 -10.84 28.44
CA GLU A 53 14.92 -10.46 29.28
C GLU A 53 15.81 -9.29 28.76
N GLY A 54 15.43 -8.06 29.10
CA GLY A 54 16.22 -6.86 28.83
C GLY A 54 16.18 -6.30 27.40
N VAL A 55 15.52 -6.97 26.45
CA VAL A 55 15.25 -6.48 25.12
C VAL A 55 13.74 -6.45 24.93
N VAL A 56 13.18 -5.27 24.83
CA VAL A 56 11.83 -5.10 24.26
C VAL A 56 11.96 -5.43 22.79
N LEU A 57 11.79 -6.68 22.45
CA LEU A 57 11.52 -7.06 21.06
C LEU A 57 10.20 -6.39 20.73
N GLY A 58 10.31 -5.21 20.13
CA GLY A 58 9.15 -4.43 19.74
C GLY A 58 8.33 -5.24 18.74
N VAL A 59 7.32 -5.92 19.26
CA VAL A 59 6.20 -6.28 18.41
C VAL A 59 5.81 -4.96 17.75
N PRO A 60 5.67 -4.89 16.41
CA PRO A 60 5.36 -3.65 15.73
C PRO A 60 4.00 -3.13 16.21
N SER A 61 4.03 -2.38 17.26
CA SER A 61 2.90 -1.79 17.98
C SER A 61 2.55 -0.42 17.39
N ASN A 62 2.49 -0.34 16.06
CA ASN A 62 2.39 0.93 15.37
C ASN A 62 1.06 1.15 14.64
N GLY A 63 0.03 0.34 14.91
CA GLY A 63 -1.27 0.47 14.24
C GLY A 63 -1.32 0.03 12.77
N ARG A 64 -0.23 -0.51 12.23
CA ARG A 64 -0.09 -0.95 10.84
C ARG A 64 -0.63 -2.37 10.65
N TYR A 65 -1.88 -2.60 10.99
CA TYR A 65 -2.45 -3.96 11.02
C TYR A 65 -2.27 -4.74 9.72
N LEU A 66 -2.62 -4.15 8.58
CA LEU A 66 -2.47 -4.81 7.28
C LEU A 66 -1.02 -4.87 6.81
N GLY A 67 -0.23 -3.82 7.08
CA GLY A 67 1.19 -3.80 6.75
C GLY A 67 1.96 -4.88 7.49
N ASN A 68 1.77 -4.99 8.79
CA ASN A 68 2.40 -6.01 9.62
C ASN A 68 1.96 -7.43 9.24
N LEU A 69 0.66 -7.63 8.98
CA LEU A 69 0.13 -8.92 8.52
C LEU A 69 0.77 -9.35 7.19
N LEU A 70 0.84 -8.43 6.23
CA LEU A 70 1.45 -8.72 4.93
C LEU A 70 2.96 -8.92 5.04
N GLY A 71 3.65 -8.13 5.88
CA GLY A 71 5.07 -8.31 6.20
C GLY A 71 5.34 -9.69 6.81
N LEU A 72 4.49 -10.13 7.75
CA LEU A 72 4.56 -11.47 8.34
C LEU A 72 4.38 -12.57 7.29
N ILE A 73 3.37 -12.46 6.43
CA ILE A 73 3.15 -13.43 5.35
C ILE A 73 4.38 -13.51 4.44
N LEU A 74 4.88 -12.37 3.98
CA LEU A 74 6.05 -12.31 3.09
C LEU A 74 7.32 -12.83 3.77
N GLY A 75 7.52 -12.52 5.05
CA GLY A 75 8.64 -13.03 5.84
C GLY A 75 8.58 -14.55 5.99
N LYS A 76 7.44 -15.11 6.41
CA LYS A 76 7.27 -16.56 6.54
C LYS A 76 7.38 -17.31 5.20
N LEU A 77 6.99 -16.70 4.09
CA LEU A 77 7.16 -17.27 2.76
C LEU A 77 8.64 -17.35 2.33
N ALA A 78 9.50 -16.47 2.83
CA ALA A 78 10.89 -16.35 2.35
C ALA A 78 11.69 -17.66 2.46
N PHE A 79 11.51 -18.41 3.55
CA PHE A 79 12.22 -19.67 3.82
C PHE A 79 11.29 -20.89 3.83
N SER A 80 10.10 -20.78 3.29
CA SER A 80 9.15 -21.88 3.15
C SER A 80 9.25 -22.54 1.76
N PRO A 81 8.72 -23.76 1.58
CA PRO A 81 8.54 -24.33 0.24
C PRO A 81 7.70 -23.47 -0.70
N LEU A 82 6.95 -22.51 -0.15
CA LEU A 82 6.10 -21.58 -0.88
C LEU A 82 6.82 -20.26 -1.25
N TRP A 83 8.16 -20.19 -1.12
CA TRP A 83 8.93 -19.03 -1.52
C TRP A 83 8.64 -18.50 -2.95
N PRO A 84 8.25 -19.33 -3.96
CA PRO A 84 7.87 -18.81 -5.27
C PRO A 84 6.66 -17.87 -5.22
N LEU A 85 5.75 -18.08 -4.25
CA LEU A 85 4.62 -17.16 -4.04
C LEU A 85 5.09 -15.78 -3.56
N ARG A 86 6.11 -15.72 -2.70
CA ARG A 86 6.74 -14.44 -2.32
C ARG A 86 7.27 -13.72 -3.57
N VAL A 87 8.00 -14.40 -4.44
CA VAL A 87 8.52 -13.82 -5.68
C VAL A 87 7.40 -13.29 -6.57
N LEU A 88 6.32 -14.06 -6.71
CA LEU A 88 5.14 -13.63 -7.48
C LEU A 88 4.47 -12.39 -6.87
N ILE A 89 4.36 -12.30 -5.55
CA ILE A 89 3.78 -11.13 -4.86
C ILE A 89 4.67 -9.91 -5.07
N LEU A 90 5.98 -10.03 -4.82
CA LEU A 90 6.92 -8.92 -4.94
C LEU A 90 7.03 -8.41 -6.39
N GLY A 91 7.32 -9.30 -7.33
CA GLY A 91 7.43 -8.97 -8.75
C GLY A 91 6.09 -8.54 -9.37
N GLY A 92 5.01 -9.23 -9.00
CA GLY A 92 3.65 -8.88 -9.42
C GLY A 92 3.22 -7.50 -8.90
N GLY A 93 3.61 -7.12 -7.70
CA GLY A 93 3.37 -5.78 -7.15
C GLY A 93 4.08 -4.69 -7.94
N MET A 94 5.35 -4.89 -8.31
CA MET A 94 6.09 -3.94 -9.17
C MET A 94 5.44 -3.77 -10.54
N LEU A 95 5.01 -4.89 -11.15
CA LEU A 95 4.25 -4.87 -12.40
C LEU A 95 2.91 -4.16 -12.22
N GLY A 96 2.19 -4.48 -11.16
CA GLY A 96 0.90 -3.85 -10.80
C GLY A 96 1.05 -2.34 -10.64
N LEU A 97 2.09 -1.88 -9.94
CA LEU A 97 2.41 -0.46 -9.79
C LEU A 97 2.67 0.19 -11.15
N THR A 98 3.47 -0.44 -12.01
CA THR A 98 3.74 0.06 -13.38
C THR A 98 2.45 0.20 -14.18
N LEU A 99 1.58 -0.80 -14.15
CA LEU A 99 0.32 -0.78 -14.88
C LEU A 99 -0.65 0.28 -14.34
N LEU A 100 -0.74 0.44 -13.03
CA LEU A 100 -1.60 1.43 -12.37
C LEU A 100 -1.10 2.85 -12.63
N LEU A 101 0.20 3.11 -12.52
CA LEU A 101 0.81 4.40 -12.87
C LEU A 101 0.60 4.71 -14.35
N SER A 102 0.81 3.72 -15.24
CA SER A 102 0.54 3.90 -16.65
C SER A 102 -0.90 4.35 -16.92
N ARG A 103 -1.88 3.73 -16.24
CA ARG A 103 -3.29 4.14 -16.30
C ARG A 103 -3.53 5.53 -15.72
N PHE A 104 -2.87 5.84 -14.62
CA PHE A 104 -2.99 7.15 -13.98
C PHE A 104 -2.49 8.27 -14.87
N PHE A 105 -1.40 8.07 -15.60
CA PHE A 105 -0.86 9.03 -16.57
C PHE A 105 -1.65 9.09 -17.90
N GLN A 106 -2.46 8.08 -18.20
CA GLN A 106 -3.31 8.09 -19.40
C GLN A 106 -4.44 9.11 -19.22
N GLY A 107 -4.16 10.37 -19.52
CA GLY A 107 -5.18 11.43 -19.55
C GLY A 107 -6.14 11.34 -20.74
N GLY A 108 -5.94 10.38 -21.66
CA GLY A 108 -6.72 10.21 -22.88
C GLY A 108 -6.36 8.96 -23.69
N PRO A 109 -7.05 8.67 -24.78
CA PRO A 109 -6.91 7.42 -25.57
C PRO A 109 -5.56 7.24 -26.28
N ALA A 110 -4.72 8.27 -26.38
CA ALA A 110 -3.47 8.25 -27.17
C ALA A 110 -2.22 7.80 -26.37
N GLY A 111 -2.27 7.74 -25.04
CA GLY A 111 -1.07 7.66 -24.21
C GLY A 111 -0.55 6.26 -23.84
N GLY A 112 -0.93 5.20 -24.55
CA GLY A 112 -0.72 3.82 -24.05
C GLY A 112 0.73 3.39 -23.81
N ARG A 113 1.68 3.67 -24.71
CA ARG A 113 3.06 3.19 -24.63
C ARG A 113 3.98 4.16 -23.89
N GLU A 114 3.83 5.43 -24.16
CA GLU A 114 4.61 6.49 -23.51
C GLU A 114 4.32 6.54 -22.01
N SER A 115 3.03 6.45 -21.64
CA SER A 115 2.63 6.37 -20.23
C SER A 115 3.13 5.10 -19.56
N PHE A 116 3.22 3.97 -20.29
CA PHE A 116 3.79 2.73 -19.76
C PHE A 116 5.32 2.86 -19.60
N ALA A 117 6.01 3.42 -20.57
CA ALA A 117 7.45 3.64 -20.51
C ALA A 117 7.82 4.60 -19.36
N LEU A 118 7.06 5.69 -19.20
CA LEU A 118 7.23 6.62 -18.07
C LEU A 118 6.97 5.92 -16.73
N ALA A 119 5.91 5.14 -16.62
CA ALA A 119 5.60 4.39 -15.40
C ALA A 119 6.69 3.37 -15.08
N LEU A 120 7.16 2.62 -16.09
CA LEU A 120 8.26 1.67 -15.94
C LEU A 120 9.55 2.38 -15.50
N PHE A 121 9.88 3.51 -16.14
CA PHE A 121 11.01 4.32 -15.76
C PHE A 121 10.92 4.77 -14.30
N LEU A 122 9.77 5.28 -13.85
CA LEU A 122 9.58 5.72 -12.47
C LEU A 122 9.70 4.57 -11.47
N VAL A 123 9.12 3.40 -11.77
CA VAL A 123 9.22 2.23 -10.89
C VAL A 123 10.66 1.72 -10.80
N VAL A 124 11.39 1.74 -11.91
CA VAL A 124 12.78 1.27 -11.94
C VAL A 124 13.75 2.32 -11.42
N TRP A 125 13.56 3.60 -11.72
CA TRP A 125 14.55 4.64 -11.49
C TRP A 125 14.30 5.49 -10.24
N ALA A 126 13.05 5.76 -9.87
CA ALA A 126 12.76 6.63 -8.73
C ALA A 126 13.36 6.14 -7.39
N PRO A 127 13.43 4.81 -7.12
CA PRO A 127 14.09 4.30 -5.92
C PRO A 127 15.61 4.22 -6.00
N TRP A 128 16.24 4.87 -6.99
CA TRP A 128 17.69 4.84 -7.17
C TRP A 128 18.45 5.11 -5.86
N GLY A 129 19.32 4.18 -5.47
CA GLY A 129 20.01 4.21 -4.19
C GLY A 129 19.24 3.59 -3.01
N ASN A 130 17.92 3.40 -3.12
CA ASN A 130 17.06 2.84 -2.06
C ASN A 130 16.24 1.61 -2.51
N TRP A 131 16.70 0.91 -3.55
CA TRP A 131 16.01 -0.26 -4.11
C TRP A 131 15.70 -1.32 -3.06
N GLN A 132 16.68 -1.62 -2.22
CA GLN A 132 16.53 -2.56 -1.13
C GLN A 132 15.41 -2.14 -0.19
N GLN A 133 15.41 -0.88 0.24
CA GLN A 133 14.43 -0.35 1.18
C GLN A 133 13.01 -0.27 0.62
N VAL A 134 12.83 -0.20 -0.70
CA VAL A 134 11.51 -0.07 -1.32
C VAL A 134 10.94 -1.42 -1.77
N TYR A 135 11.78 -2.29 -2.34
CA TYR A 135 11.31 -3.50 -3.03
C TYR A 135 11.82 -4.80 -2.43
N SER A 136 13.04 -4.82 -1.87
CA SER A 136 13.65 -6.05 -1.34
C SER A 136 13.11 -6.41 0.04
N TRP A 137 12.95 -5.43 0.90
CA TRP A 137 12.39 -5.60 2.22
C TRP A 137 10.92 -5.98 2.17
N SER A 138 10.56 -7.12 2.76
CA SER A 138 9.16 -7.53 2.89
C SER A 138 8.37 -6.55 3.73
N ALA A 139 8.96 -6.04 4.82
CA ALA A 139 8.34 -5.03 5.67
C ALA A 139 8.12 -3.70 4.94
N ALA A 140 9.11 -3.23 4.16
CA ALA A 140 8.97 -2.00 3.40
C ALA A 140 7.99 -2.16 2.24
N TRP A 141 8.05 -3.28 1.53
CA TRP A 141 7.10 -3.62 0.48
C TRP A 141 5.67 -3.61 1.02
N ALA A 142 5.45 -4.28 2.16
CA ALA A 142 4.15 -4.36 2.80
C ALA A 142 3.64 -2.98 3.27
N ASN A 143 4.51 -2.14 3.83
CA ASN A 143 4.10 -0.87 4.42
C ASN A 143 4.08 0.31 3.44
N TYR A 144 4.80 0.25 2.31
CA TYR A 144 4.89 1.37 1.37
C TYR A 144 4.37 1.02 -0.02
N LEU A 145 4.78 -0.11 -0.60
CA LEU A 145 4.33 -0.47 -1.94
C LEU A 145 2.88 -0.94 -1.95
N ALA A 146 2.49 -1.82 -1.03
CA ALA A 146 1.14 -2.34 -0.97
C ALA A 146 0.08 -1.24 -0.80
N PRO A 147 0.20 -0.28 0.14
CA PRO A 147 -0.77 0.82 0.22
C PRO A 147 -0.74 1.72 -1.02
N THR A 148 0.40 1.90 -1.70
CA THR A 148 0.46 2.64 -2.96
C THR A 148 -0.33 1.92 -4.07
N LEU A 149 -0.28 0.57 -4.11
CA LEU A 149 -1.09 -0.23 -5.01
C LEU A 149 -2.61 -0.10 -4.75
N LEU A 150 -3.02 0.27 -3.55
CA LEU A 150 -4.42 0.58 -3.20
C LEU A 150 -4.76 2.05 -3.44
N LEU A 151 -3.81 2.95 -3.20
CA LEU A 151 -4.00 4.39 -3.38
C LEU A 151 -4.25 4.77 -4.85
N LEU A 152 -3.51 4.18 -5.78
CA LEU A 152 -3.68 4.48 -7.21
C LEU A 152 -5.08 4.12 -7.74
N PRO A 153 -5.65 2.92 -7.47
CA PRO A 153 -7.05 2.63 -7.79
C PRO A 153 -8.03 3.59 -7.12
N LEU A 154 -7.80 3.96 -5.85
CA LEU A 154 -8.62 4.93 -5.15
C LEU A 154 -8.66 6.26 -5.90
N LEU A 155 -7.50 6.80 -6.27
CA LEU A 155 -7.40 8.05 -7.03
C LEU A 155 -8.05 7.95 -8.41
N LEU A 156 -7.90 6.80 -9.09
CA LEU A 156 -8.56 6.54 -10.38
C LEU A 156 -10.08 6.50 -10.24
N LEU A 157 -10.63 5.90 -9.17
CA LEU A 157 -12.07 5.88 -8.90
C LEU A 157 -12.61 7.29 -8.61
N LEU A 158 -11.90 8.07 -7.80
CA LEU A 158 -12.26 9.46 -7.52
C LEU A 158 -12.24 10.32 -8.79
N ARG A 159 -11.23 10.14 -9.66
CA ARG A 159 -11.13 10.81 -10.96
C ARG A 159 -12.25 10.43 -11.92
N GLN A 160 -12.71 9.17 -11.91
CA GLN A 160 -13.83 8.72 -12.74
C GLN A 160 -15.16 9.35 -12.30
N GLY A 161 -15.29 9.74 -11.04
CA GLY A 161 -16.45 10.43 -10.49
C GLY A 161 -17.74 9.59 -10.44
N ARG A 162 -17.67 8.27 -10.65
CA ARG A 162 -18.83 7.37 -10.72
C ARG A 162 -19.42 7.13 -9.34
N PRO A 163 -20.63 7.62 -9.04
CA PRO A 163 -21.22 7.57 -7.69
C PRO A 163 -21.50 6.14 -7.19
N ASP A 164 -21.74 5.19 -8.09
CA ASP A 164 -21.97 3.77 -7.80
C ASP A 164 -20.74 3.05 -7.21
N ARG A 165 -19.56 3.66 -7.34
CA ARG A 165 -18.30 3.10 -6.84
C ARG A 165 -17.97 3.47 -5.39
N TRP A 166 -18.87 4.10 -4.67
CA TRP A 166 -18.65 4.50 -3.26
C TRP A 166 -18.24 3.33 -2.34
N PRO A 167 -18.74 2.07 -2.49
CA PRO A 167 -18.30 0.99 -1.59
C PRO A 167 -16.82 0.65 -1.78
N LEU A 168 -16.32 0.71 -3.03
CA LEU A 168 -14.90 0.49 -3.31
C LEU A 168 -14.03 1.62 -2.75
N VAL A 169 -14.48 2.87 -2.84
CA VAL A 169 -13.79 4.02 -2.26
C VAL A 169 -13.71 3.88 -0.74
N LEU A 170 -14.81 3.50 -0.09
CA LEU A 170 -14.84 3.24 1.35
C LEU A 170 -13.86 2.14 1.76
N LEU A 171 -13.91 0.99 1.07
CA LEU A 171 -13.05 -0.14 1.37
C LEU A 171 -11.57 0.18 1.17
N LEU A 172 -11.22 0.82 0.05
CA LEU A 172 -9.83 1.18 -0.25
C LEU A 172 -9.28 2.21 0.74
N SER A 173 -10.03 3.26 1.06
CA SER A 173 -9.60 4.29 2.00
C SER A 173 -9.42 3.74 3.42
N LEU A 174 -10.34 2.89 3.88
CA LEU A 174 -10.21 2.17 5.14
C LEU A 174 -8.96 1.27 5.14
N SER A 175 -8.79 0.45 4.09
CA SER A 175 -7.64 -0.47 4.01
C SER A 175 -6.31 0.26 4.00
N ILE A 176 -6.17 1.35 3.23
CA ILE A 176 -4.94 2.15 3.18
C ILE A 176 -4.60 2.69 4.57
N GLY A 177 -5.62 3.13 5.33
CA GLY A 177 -5.47 3.62 6.70
C GLY A 177 -4.91 2.58 7.69
N LEU A 178 -4.96 1.30 7.37
CA LEU A 178 -4.44 0.22 8.20
C LEU A 178 -3.02 -0.23 7.82
N PHE A 179 -2.40 0.42 6.82
CA PHE A 179 -1.02 0.10 6.41
C PHE A 179 0.03 0.98 7.11
N THR A 180 -0.08 2.29 7.00
CA THR A 180 0.89 3.22 7.60
C THR A 180 0.21 4.49 8.09
N GLU A 181 0.72 5.06 9.17
CA GLU A 181 0.22 6.28 9.79
C GLU A 181 0.29 7.47 8.81
N HIS A 182 1.36 7.56 8.03
CA HIS A 182 1.54 8.65 7.05
C HIS A 182 0.41 8.66 6.00
N ASN A 183 0.12 7.49 5.42
CA ASN A 183 -0.96 7.37 4.44
C ASN A 183 -2.32 7.68 5.07
N THR A 184 -2.53 7.28 6.32
CA THR A 184 -3.75 7.58 7.07
C THR A 184 -3.93 9.07 7.25
N VAL A 185 -2.89 9.77 7.72
CA VAL A 185 -2.91 11.24 7.91
C VAL A 185 -3.18 11.95 6.58
N TYR A 186 -2.48 11.57 5.51
CA TYR A 186 -2.71 12.19 4.19
C TYR A 186 -4.13 11.98 3.68
N LEU A 187 -4.71 10.77 3.85
CA LEU A 187 -6.07 10.51 3.43
C LEU A 187 -7.09 11.27 4.27
N VAL A 188 -6.88 11.38 5.58
CA VAL A 188 -7.74 12.17 6.48
C VAL A 188 -7.70 13.65 6.10
N LEU A 189 -6.52 14.21 5.87
CA LEU A 189 -6.38 15.60 5.43
C LEU A 189 -7.05 15.84 4.06
N LEU A 190 -6.78 14.96 3.09
CA LEU A 190 -7.38 15.05 1.76
C LEU A 190 -8.90 14.96 1.81
N SER A 191 -9.43 13.95 2.51
CA SER A 191 -10.88 13.71 2.61
C SER A 191 -11.60 14.86 3.33
N SER A 192 -11.00 15.37 4.40
CA SER A 192 -11.53 16.53 5.15
C SER A 192 -11.50 17.79 4.30
N ALA A 193 -10.40 18.05 3.57
CA ALA A 193 -10.30 19.18 2.65
C ALA A 193 -11.36 19.09 1.54
N MET A 194 -11.57 17.91 0.95
CA MET A 194 -12.60 17.70 -0.07
C MET A 194 -14.02 17.84 0.48
N ALA A 195 -14.26 17.44 1.73
CA ALA A 195 -15.56 17.65 2.39
C ALA A 195 -15.83 19.13 2.62
N LEU A 196 -14.86 19.88 3.15
CA LEU A 196 -14.95 21.32 3.36
C LEU A 196 -15.12 22.09 2.04
N ALA A 197 -14.31 21.77 1.02
CA ALA A 197 -14.45 22.36 -0.30
C ALA A 197 -15.83 22.11 -0.93
N GLY A 198 -16.46 20.99 -0.61
CA GLY A 198 -17.83 20.69 -1.02
C GLY A 198 -18.90 21.57 -0.42
N LEU A 199 -18.61 22.32 0.66
CA LEU A 199 -19.50 23.34 1.22
C LEU A 199 -19.50 24.62 0.39
N VAL A 200 -18.44 24.87 -0.37
CA VAL A 200 -18.29 26.04 -1.23
C VAL A 200 -18.93 25.79 -2.59
N PRO A 201 -20.04 26.50 -2.95
CA PRO A 201 -20.77 26.25 -4.20
C PRO A 201 -19.89 26.30 -5.45
N ALA A 202 -18.97 27.26 -5.53
CA ALA A 202 -18.06 27.42 -6.67
C ALA A 202 -17.11 26.26 -6.90
N LEU A 203 -16.81 25.46 -5.88
CA LEU A 203 -15.88 24.33 -5.97
C LEU A 203 -16.57 22.99 -6.22
N ARG A 204 -17.90 22.91 -6.03
CA ARG A 204 -18.65 21.64 -6.13
C ARG A 204 -18.47 20.93 -7.47
N GLY A 205 -18.42 21.71 -8.56
CA GLY A 205 -18.25 21.18 -9.92
C GLY A 205 -16.87 20.57 -10.20
N LEU A 206 -15.88 20.89 -9.37
CA LEU A 206 -14.51 20.38 -9.51
C LEU A 206 -14.26 19.11 -8.68
N LEU A 207 -15.21 18.74 -7.80
CA LEU A 207 -15.06 17.66 -6.85
C LEU A 207 -15.75 16.37 -7.34
N PRO A 208 -15.28 15.20 -6.90
CA PRO A 208 -16.01 13.93 -7.12
C PRO A 208 -17.43 13.99 -6.54
N ALA A 209 -18.27 13.05 -6.97
CA ALA A 209 -19.65 12.92 -6.50
C ALA A 209 -19.74 12.91 -4.96
N PRO A 210 -20.81 13.46 -4.35
CA PRO A 210 -20.95 13.54 -2.89
C PRO A 210 -20.82 12.19 -2.18
N SER A 211 -21.36 11.12 -2.76
CA SER A 211 -21.24 9.75 -2.22
C SER A 211 -19.81 9.27 -2.14
N LEU A 212 -18.97 9.60 -3.14
CA LEU A 212 -17.55 9.23 -3.15
C LEU A 212 -16.77 10.02 -2.09
N ARG A 213 -17.08 11.31 -1.92
CA ARG A 213 -16.46 12.16 -0.88
C ARG A 213 -16.83 11.68 0.52
N ALA A 214 -18.11 11.34 0.74
CA ALA A 214 -18.58 10.79 2.01
C ALA A 214 -17.92 9.44 2.32
N ALA A 215 -17.81 8.55 1.32
CA ALA A 215 -17.14 7.27 1.46
C ALA A 215 -15.65 7.42 1.76
N LEU A 216 -14.96 8.33 1.07
CA LEU A 216 -13.55 8.63 1.33
C LEU A 216 -13.35 9.17 2.75
N LEU A 217 -14.19 10.12 3.18
CA LEU A 217 -14.15 10.68 4.53
C LEU A 217 -14.38 9.60 5.59
N ALA A 218 -15.47 8.83 5.46
CA ALA A 218 -15.79 7.78 6.41
C ALA A 218 -14.70 6.71 6.51
N GLY A 219 -14.17 6.23 5.36
CA GLY A 219 -13.14 5.21 5.32
C GLY A 219 -11.81 5.68 5.90
N SER A 220 -11.38 6.91 5.59
CA SER A 220 -10.12 7.45 6.10
C SER A 220 -10.16 7.71 7.62
N TRP A 221 -11.26 8.26 8.14
CA TRP A 221 -11.43 8.47 9.58
C TRP A 221 -11.62 7.16 10.34
N ALA A 222 -12.34 6.20 9.78
CA ALA A 222 -12.44 4.86 10.37
C ALA A 222 -11.07 4.16 10.40
N GLY A 223 -10.28 4.26 9.33
CA GLY A 223 -8.91 3.75 9.28
C GLY A 223 -8.02 4.38 10.36
N LEU A 224 -8.10 5.70 10.54
CA LEU A 224 -7.39 6.41 11.62
C LEU A 224 -7.84 5.91 12.99
N ALA A 225 -9.15 5.86 13.24
CA ALA A 225 -9.69 5.42 14.53
C ALA A 225 -9.24 4.01 14.86
N LEU A 226 -9.28 3.08 13.89
CA LEU A 226 -8.82 1.70 14.08
C LEU A 226 -7.30 1.64 14.32
N SER A 227 -6.49 2.37 13.57
CA SER A 227 -5.04 2.36 13.79
C SER A 227 -4.68 2.90 15.18
N MET A 228 -5.41 3.89 15.69
CA MET A 228 -5.22 4.46 17.04
C MET A 228 -5.70 3.56 18.18
N THR A 229 -6.43 2.48 17.91
CA THR A 229 -6.75 1.47 18.95
C THR A 229 -5.54 0.64 19.36
N ASN A 230 -4.41 0.80 18.69
CA ASN A 230 -3.19 0.09 19.00
C ASN A 230 -2.60 0.52 20.34
N SER A 231 -2.07 -0.45 21.09
CA SER A 231 -1.54 -0.26 22.45
C SER A 231 -0.37 0.73 22.54
N VAL A 232 0.34 1.00 21.45
CA VAL A 232 1.40 2.04 21.41
C VAL A 232 0.84 3.42 21.76
N PHE A 233 -0.34 3.75 21.25
CA PHE A 233 -0.94 5.06 21.52
C PHE A 233 -1.47 5.19 22.94
N ALA A 234 -1.78 4.05 23.62
CA ALA A 234 -2.15 4.03 25.01
C ALA A 234 -0.96 4.16 25.97
N GLN A 235 0.27 3.89 25.51
CA GLN A 235 1.49 3.97 26.32
C GLN A 235 2.07 5.39 26.42
N VAL A 236 1.71 6.28 25.48
CA VAL A 236 2.19 7.68 25.46
C VAL A 236 1.65 8.49 26.66
N ASP A 237 0.49 8.11 27.21
CA ASP A 237 -0.13 8.81 28.34
C ASP A 237 0.40 8.38 29.71
N SER A 238 1.30 7.40 29.80
CA SER A 238 1.83 6.85 31.06
C SER A 238 3.26 7.30 31.39
N GLY A 239 3.84 8.19 30.64
CA GLY A 239 5.14 8.84 30.87
C GLY A 239 4.97 10.29 31.20
#